data_d51fea91b758abd71b8c161f63ea5acf
#
_entry.id   d51fea91b758abd71b8c161f63ea5acf
#
_cell.length_a   1.000
_cell.length_b   1.000
_cell.length_c   1.000
_cell.angle_alpha   90.00
_cell.angle_beta   90.00
_cell.angle_gamma   90.00
#
_symmetry.space_group_name_H-M   'P 1'
#
loop_
_entity.id
_entity.type
_entity.pdbx_description
1 polymer ?
#
loop_
_entity_poly.entity_id
_entity_poly.type
_entity_poly.pdbx_seq_one_letter_code
_entity_poly.pdbx_strand_id
1 'polypeptide(L)'
;IFNLSFLMEKHHFSSGNSGLMISLFFLAIMAPGFCLDKIVDELKERTKAYSLLSMAVGLALIWIAPIEWLIIPGCILVGLGYGVIQPMLYDKTTHTALPQKATMALAFVMMMNYLAILLYPFIIDFLQNLFHTQSQEFPFVFNLLITIVTFFWAYLRRDTFLFNDQLK
;
A
#
# COMPACT_ATOMS: atom_id res chain seq x y z
N ILE A 1 7.98 -3.53 -0.82
CA ILE A 1 8.11 -5.00 -0.86
C ILE A 1 9.20 -5.45 -1.84
N PHE A 2 9.34 -4.87 -3.06
CA PHE A 2 10.41 -5.26 -4.01
C PHE A 2 11.82 -5.17 -3.42
N ASN A 3 12.06 -4.23 -2.52
CA ASN A 3 13.36 -4.07 -1.85
C ASN A 3 13.49 -4.91 -0.56
N LEU A 4 12.51 -5.77 -0.26
CA LEU A 4 12.51 -6.57 0.97
C LEU A 4 13.70 -7.53 1.03
N SER A 5 14.03 -8.20 -0.09
CA SER A 5 15.16 -9.11 -0.15
C SER A 5 16.48 -8.43 0.18
N PHE A 6 16.70 -7.20 -0.32
CA PHE A 6 17.90 -6.41 -0.02
C PHE A 6 17.95 -5.97 1.45
N LEU A 7 16.80 -5.62 2.04
CA LEU A 7 16.73 -5.28 3.45
C LEU A 7 17.08 -6.49 4.32
N MET A 8 16.56 -7.67 3.97
CA MET A 8 16.84 -8.92 4.69
C MET A 8 18.31 -9.33 4.60
N GLU A 9 18.92 -9.17 3.42
CA GLU A 9 20.36 -9.44 3.22
C GLU A 9 21.22 -8.52 4.09
N LYS A 10 20.87 -7.23 4.19
CA LYS A 10 21.56 -6.26 5.08
C LYS A 10 21.55 -6.69 6.53
N HIS A 11 20.43 -7.24 7.00
CA HIS A 11 20.27 -7.71 8.38
C HIS A 11 20.78 -9.14 8.60
N HIS A 12 21.47 -9.74 7.61
CA HIS A 12 21.95 -11.13 7.65
C HIS A 12 20.83 -12.16 7.84
N PHE A 13 19.62 -11.85 7.39
CA PHE A 13 18.50 -12.78 7.41
C PHE A 13 18.55 -13.71 6.18
N SER A 14 17.91 -14.87 6.28
CA SER A 14 17.89 -15.83 5.18
C SER A 14 17.16 -15.27 3.96
N SER A 15 17.86 -15.15 2.83
CA SER A 15 17.25 -14.70 1.57
C SER A 15 16.14 -15.63 1.07
N GLY A 16 16.18 -16.92 1.43
CA GLY A 16 15.12 -17.89 1.12
C GLY A 16 13.78 -17.54 1.76
N ASN A 17 13.78 -16.91 2.93
CA ASN A 17 12.57 -16.51 3.64
C ASN A 17 11.93 -15.25 3.03
N SER A 18 12.67 -14.46 2.25
CA SER A 18 12.09 -13.30 1.57
C SER A 18 10.98 -13.68 0.59
N GLY A 19 11.13 -14.80 -0.11
CA GLY A 19 10.09 -15.34 -0.99
C GLY A 19 8.81 -15.72 -0.25
N LEU A 20 8.94 -16.34 0.93
CA LEU A 20 7.81 -16.65 1.79
C LEU A 20 7.10 -15.39 2.26
N MET A 21 7.83 -14.38 2.71
CA MET A 21 7.27 -13.09 3.17
C MET A 21 6.55 -12.35 2.06
N ILE A 22 7.12 -12.34 0.85
CA ILE A 22 6.48 -11.77 -0.34
C ILE A 22 5.20 -12.55 -0.68
N SER A 23 5.22 -13.87 -0.58
CA SER A 23 4.04 -14.70 -0.81
C SER A 23 2.94 -14.43 0.22
N LEU A 24 3.29 -14.27 1.48
CA LEU A 24 2.34 -13.88 2.54
C LEU A 24 1.76 -12.49 2.31
N PHE A 25 2.55 -11.54 1.81
CA PHE A 25 2.06 -10.23 1.42
C PHE A 25 1.00 -10.33 0.31
N PHE A 26 1.24 -11.10 -0.75
CA PHE A 26 0.26 -11.28 -1.82
C PHE A 26 -0.99 -12.02 -1.32
N LEU A 27 -0.84 -13.03 -0.46
CA LEU A 27 -1.97 -13.70 0.17
C LEU A 27 -2.81 -12.73 1.01
N ALA A 28 -2.14 -11.86 1.77
CA ALA A 28 -2.80 -10.82 2.57
C ALA A 28 -3.53 -9.77 1.72
N ILE A 29 -3.05 -9.48 0.50
CA ILE A 29 -3.78 -8.61 -0.46
C ILE A 29 -5.08 -9.28 -0.91
N MET A 30 -5.07 -10.59 -1.11
CA MET A 30 -6.27 -11.31 -1.58
C MET A 30 -7.33 -11.48 -0.48
N ALA A 31 -6.92 -11.59 0.78
CA ALA A 31 -7.81 -11.87 1.90
C ALA A 31 -8.97 -10.86 2.06
N PRO A 32 -8.76 -9.53 1.99
CA PRO A 32 -9.85 -8.56 2.05
C PRO A 32 -10.84 -8.68 0.89
N GLY A 33 -10.39 -9.13 -0.29
CA GLY A 33 -11.26 -9.28 -1.47
C GLY A 33 -12.46 -10.20 -1.22
N PHE A 34 -12.34 -11.19 -0.33
CA PHE A 34 -13.45 -12.09 0.03
C PHE A 34 -14.47 -11.49 1.01
N CYS A 35 -14.06 -10.42 1.73
CA CYS A 35 -14.87 -9.81 2.80
C CYS A 35 -15.02 -8.30 2.59
N LEU A 36 -14.69 -7.77 1.41
CA LEU A 36 -14.61 -6.33 1.16
C LEU A 36 -15.93 -5.62 1.49
N ASP A 37 -17.06 -6.18 1.04
CA ASP A 37 -18.39 -5.61 1.27
C ASP A 37 -18.66 -5.46 2.77
N LYS A 38 -18.37 -6.50 3.57
CA LYS A 38 -18.55 -6.45 5.03
C LYS A 38 -17.63 -5.43 5.68
N ILE A 39 -16.38 -5.35 5.24
CA ILE A 39 -15.39 -4.39 5.76
C ILE A 39 -15.84 -2.95 5.47
N VAL A 40 -16.32 -2.70 4.25
CA VAL A 40 -16.79 -1.38 3.82
C VAL A 40 -18.09 -1.01 4.54
N ASP A 41 -19.03 -1.95 4.68
CA ASP A 41 -20.30 -1.73 5.37
C ASP A 41 -20.13 -1.42 6.87
N GLU A 42 -19.20 -2.12 7.55
CA GLU A 42 -18.93 -1.89 8.97
C GLU A 42 -18.13 -0.61 9.23
N LEU A 43 -17.08 -0.38 8.45
CA LEU A 43 -16.14 0.72 8.68
C LEU A 43 -16.53 2.00 7.93
N LYS A 44 -17.34 1.91 6.86
CA LYS A 44 -17.81 3.03 6.04
C LYS A 44 -16.67 4.01 5.70
N GLU A 45 -16.82 5.28 6.06
CA GLU A 45 -15.84 6.34 5.81
C GLU A 45 -14.47 6.11 6.48
N ARG A 46 -14.44 5.30 7.54
CA ARG A 46 -13.21 5.00 8.28
C ARG A 46 -12.34 3.93 7.61
N THR A 47 -12.89 3.16 6.66
CA THR A 47 -12.17 2.08 5.96
C THR A 47 -10.85 2.55 5.39
N LYS A 48 -10.84 3.70 4.71
CA LYS A 48 -9.63 4.31 4.14
C LYS A 48 -8.57 4.63 5.20
N ALA A 49 -8.99 5.18 6.34
CA ALA A 49 -8.07 5.54 7.42
C ALA A 49 -7.50 4.30 8.09
N TYR A 50 -8.31 3.28 8.38
CA TYR A 50 -7.82 2.03 8.96
C TYR A 50 -6.89 1.27 8.02
N SER A 51 -7.18 1.26 6.72
CA SER A 51 -6.33 0.62 5.72
C SER A 51 -4.96 1.32 5.60
N LEU A 52 -4.94 2.66 5.56
CA LEU A 52 -3.70 3.44 5.55
C LEU A 52 -2.93 3.28 6.87
N LEU A 53 -3.62 3.24 8.01
CA LEU A 53 -3.02 2.97 9.31
C LEU A 53 -2.39 1.58 9.36
N SER A 54 -3.08 0.55 8.87
CA SER A 54 -2.54 -0.82 8.75
C SER A 54 -1.26 -0.83 7.92
N MET A 55 -1.25 -0.13 6.76
CA MET A 55 -0.06 -0.01 5.92
C MET A 55 1.08 0.71 6.64
N ALA A 56 0.80 1.82 7.33
CA ALA A 56 1.81 2.59 8.06
C ALA A 56 2.43 1.76 9.20
N VAL A 57 1.60 1.09 9.99
CA VAL A 57 2.07 0.18 11.06
C VAL A 57 2.89 -0.97 10.49
N GLY A 58 2.43 -1.58 9.40
CA GLY A 58 3.15 -2.66 8.73
C GLY A 58 4.51 -2.22 8.19
N LEU A 59 4.60 -1.04 7.56
CA LEU A 59 5.88 -0.47 7.08
C LEU A 59 6.80 -0.12 8.25
N ALA A 60 6.27 0.43 9.35
CA ALA A 60 7.05 0.71 10.55
C ALA A 60 7.61 -0.57 11.18
N LEU A 61 6.82 -1.64 11.25
CA LEU A 61 7.28 -2.94 11.73
C LEU A 61 8.41 -3.51 10.86
N ILE A 62 8.31 -3.41 9.54
CA ILE A 62 9.36 -3.86 8.62
C ILE A 62 10.63 -3.02 8.81
N TRP A 63 10.51 -1.71 8.97
CA TRP A 63 11.66 -0.82 9.12
C TRP A 63 12.41 -1.03 10.44
N ILE A 64 11.66 -1.19 11.56
CA ILE A 64 12.24 -1.30 12.91
C ILE A 64 12.65 -2.75 13.24
N ALA A 65 12.29 -3.72 12.38
CA ALA A 65 12.41 -5.15 12.66
C ALA A 65 13.83 -5.57 13.10
N PRO A 66 14.08 -5.80 14.42
CA PRO A 66 15.34 -6.32 14.89
C PRO A 66 15.47 -7.84 14.67
N ILE A 67 14.36 -8.50 14.34
CA ILE A 67 14.26 -9.96 14.20
C ILE A 67 13.44 -10.26 12.94
N GLU A 68 13.88 -11.26 12.18
CA GLU A 68 13.24 -11.69 10.93
C GLU A 68 11.73 -11.97 11.07
N TRP A 69 11.32 -12.59 12.17
CA TRP A 69 9.93 -12.91 12.45
C TRP A 69 8.99 -11.70 12.56
N LEU A 70 9.52 -10.52 12.85
CA LEU A 70 8.73 -9.28 12.94
C LEU A 70 8.36 -8.71 11.57
N ILE A 71 9.09 -9.09 10.53
CA ILE A 71 8.80 -8.70 9.13
C ILE A 71 7.53 -9.37 8.64
N ILE A 72 7.23 -10.59 9.10
CA ILE A 72 6.02 -11.34 8.69
C ILE A 72 4.73 -10.57 8.98
N PRO A 73 4.42 -10.19 10.24
CA PRO A 73 3.23 -9.40 10.51
C PRO A 73 3.25 -8.03 9.81
N GLY A 74 4.44 -7.43 9.62
CA GLY A 74 4.59 -6.22 8.83
C GLY A 74 4.10 -6.40 7.39
N CYS A 75 4.56 -7.46 6.71
CA CYS A 75 4.12 -7.78 5.34
C CYS A 75 2.61 -8.07 5.26
N ILE A 76 2.06 -8.79 6.24
CA ILE A 76 0.62 -9.08 6.30
C ILE A 76 -0.17 -7.77 6.46
N LEU A 77 0.21 -6.89 7.38
CA LEU A 77 -0.48 -5.62 7.61
C LEU A 77 -0.44 -4.69 6.40
N VAL A 78 0.70 -4.61 5.72
CA VAL A 78 0.81 -3.84 4.47
C VAL A 78 -0.09 -4.44 3.39
N GLY A 79 -0.08 -5.79 3.26
CA GLY A 79 -0.92 -6.51 2.29
C GLY A 79 -2.41 -6.30 2.55
N LEU A 80 -2.87 -6.42 3.78
CA LEU A 80 -4.27 -6.18 4.15
C LEU A 80 -4.71 -4.75 3.84
N GLY A 81 -3.90 -3.75 4.22
CA GLY A 81 -4.22 -2.35 3.93
C GLY A 81 -4.30 -2.06 2.43
N TYR A 82 -3.34 -2.56 1.66
CA TYR A 82 -3.33 -2.40 0.20
C TYR A 82 -4.48 -3.16 -0.48
N GLY A 83 -4.79 -4.37 0.00
CA GLY A 83 -5.88 -5.21 -0.50
C GLY A 83 -7.28 -4.62 -0.30
N VAL A 84 -7.43 -3.67 0.62
CA VAL A 84 -8.69 -2.91 0.77
C VAL A 84 -8.69 -1.66 -0.12
N ILE A 85 -7.62 -0.86 -0.10
CA ILE A 85 -7.58 0.43 -0.80
C ILE A 85 -7.68 0.27 -2.31
N GLN A 86 -6.99 -0.71 -2.88
CA GLN A 86 -6.92 -0.86 -4.33
C GLN A 86 -8.27 -1.20 -4.97
N PRO A 87 -9.05 -2.21 -4.50
CA PRO A 87 -10.37 -2.47 -5.02
C PRO A 87 -11.34 -1.30 -4.82
N MET A 88 -11.28 -0.63 -3.66
CA MET A 88 -12.10 0.56 -3.41
C MET A 88 -11.82 1.69 -4.40
N LEU A 89 -10.56 1.91 -4.76
CA LEU A 89 -10.19 2.91 -5.77
C LEU A 89 -10.76 2.57 -7.14
N TYR A 90 -10.72 1.30 -7.52
CA TYR A 90 -11.26 0.82 -8.79
C TYR A 90 -12.79 0.93 -8.85
N ASP A 91 -13.46 0.51 -7.78
CA ASP A 91 -14.90 0.62 -7.64
C ASP A 91 -15.35 2.10 -7.74
N LYS A 92 -14.71 2.98 -6.98
CA LYS A 92 -15.01 4.41 -7.05
C LYS A 92 -14.78 5.01 -8.43
N THR A 93 -13.74 4.56 -9.12
CA THR A 93 -13.44 5.02 -10.49
C THR A 93 -14.57 4.65 -11.44
N THR A 94 -15.09 3.43 -11.34
CA THR A 94 -16.19 2.96 -12.22
C THR A 94 -17.50 3.66 -11.91
N HIS A 95 -17.81 3.92 -10.65
CA HIS A 95 -19.02 4.61 -10.21
C HIS A 95 -19.00 6.12 -10.48
N THR A 96 -17.82 6.76 -10.48
CA THR A 96 -17.69 8.20 -10.75
C THR A 96 -17.67 8.51 -12.24
N ALA A 97 -17.19 7.59 -13.06
CA ALA A 97 -17.14 7.76 -14.50
C ALA A 97 -18.53 7.61 -15.12
N LEU A 98 -18.76 8.29 -16.25
CA LEU A 98 -19.95 8.05 -17.07
C LEU A 98 -20.01 6.57 -17.48
N PRO A 99 -21.19 5.91 -17.46
CA PRO A 99 -21.30 4.47 -17.72
C PRO A 99 -20.62 4.02 -19.03
N GLN A 100 -20.71 4.85 -20.07
CA GLN A 100 -20.08 4.59 -21.37
C GLN A 100 -18.54 4.70 -21.35
N LYS A 101 -17.97 5.37 -20.35
CA LYS A 101 -16.52 5.63 -20.20
C LYS A 101 -15.91 4.92 -18.97
N ALA A 102 -16.69 4.18 -18.21
CA ALA A 102 -16.23 3.54 -16.97
C ALA A 102 -15.03 2.60 -17.20
N THR A 103 -15.10 1.77 -18.24
CA THR A 103 -14.00 0.85 -18.61
C THR A 103 -12.74 1.62 -18.99
N MET A 104 -12.87 2.72 -19.74
CA MET A 104 -11.73 3.55 -20.13
C MET A 104 -11.09 4.25 -18.92
N ALA A 105 -11.92 4.78 -18.01
CA ALA A 105 -11.45 5.39 -16.77
C ALA A 105 -10.70 4.37 -15.89
N LEU A 106 -11.24 3.17 -15.73
CA LEU A 106 -10.59 2.08 -15.01
C LEU A 106 -9.26 1.68 -15.65
N ALA A 107 -9.23 1.50 -16.98
CA ALA A 107 -8.00 1.19 -17.71
C ALA A 107 -6.94 2.27 -17.52
N PHE A 108 -7.33 3.55 -17.52
CA PHE A 108 -6.41 4.66 -17.25
C PHE A 108 -5.83 4.62 -15.84
N VAL A 109 -6.66 4.38 -14.82
CA VAL A 109 -6.19 4.25 -13.43
C VAL A 109 -5.24 3.07 -13.26
N MET A 110 -5.56 1.93 -13.88
CA MET A 110 -4.67 0.76 -13.88
C MET A 110 -3.34 1.06 -14.58
N MET A 111 -3.39 1.74 -15.74
CA MET A 111 -2.17 2.14 -16.47
C MET A 111 -1.28 3.04 -15.60
N MET A 112 -1.87 4.02 -14.91
CA MET A 112 -1.12 4.90 -14.01
C MET A 112 -0.52 4.15 -12.83
N ASN A 113 -1.23 3.15 -12.30
CA ASN A 113 -0.72 2.27 -11.24
C ASN A 113 0.51 1.47 -11.72
N TYR A 114 0.44 0.85 -12.88
CA TYR A 114 1.57 0.11 -13.44
C TYR A 114 2.74 1.02 -13.81
N LEU A 115 2.45 2.21 -14.33
CA LEU A 115 3.48 3.21 -14.62
C LEU A 115 4.20 3.65 -13.33
N ALA A 116 3.47 3.85 -12.24
CA ALA A 116 4.05 4.17 -10.94
C ALA A 116 4.96 3.03 -10.43
N ILE A 117 4.55 1.77 -10.59
CA ILE A 117 5.35 0.61 -10.23
C ILE A 117 6.64 0.55 -11.06
N LEU A 118 6.54 0.82 -12.38
CA LEU A 118 7.69 0.84 -13.28
C LEU A 118 8.68 1.96 -12.94
N LEU A 119 8.17 3.16 -12.62
CA LEU A 119 9.00 4.33 -12.33
C LEU A 119 9.57 4.32 -10.90
N TYR A 120 8.97 3.56 -9.99
CA TYR A 120 9.34 3.55 -8.58
C TYR A 120 10.84 3.30 -8.34
N PRO A 121 11.52 2.30 -8.93
CA PRO A 121 12.95 2.08 -8.71
C PRO A 121 13.79 3.31 -9.12
N PHE A 122 13.47 3.93 -10.25
CA PHE A 122 14.18 5.11 -10.75
C PHE A 122 13.99 6.32 -9.83
N ILE A 123 12.78 6.50 -9.31
CA ILE A 123 12.47 7.58 -8.35
C ILE A 123 13.26 7.37 -7.07
N ILE A 124 13.29 6.16 -6.53
CA ILE A 124 14.04 5.84 -5.32
C ILE A 124 15.53 6.05 -5.52
N ASP A 125 16.09 5.56 -6.61
CA ASP A 125 17.50 5.75 -6.93
C ASP A 125 17.86 7.24 -7.07
N PHE A 126 17.05 7.99 -7.78
CA PHE A 126 17.23 9.45 -7.90
C PHE A 126 17.20 10.14 -6.53
N LEU A 127 16.25 9.79 -5.66
CA LEU A 127 16.15 10.36 -4.32
C LEU A 127 17.32 9.96 -3.42
N GLN A 128 17.76 8.70 -3.49
CA GLN A 128 18.94 8.25 -2.76
C GLN A 128 20.19 9.01 -3.16
N ASN A 129 20.37 9.25 -4.47
CA ASN A 129 21.47 10.07 -4.97
C ASN A 129 21.37 11.53 -4.52
N LEU A 130 20.17 12.11 -4.55
CA LEU A 130 19.91 13.49 -4.12
C LEU A 130 20.22 13.70 -2.62
N PHE A 131 19.84 12.74 -1.78
CA PHE A 131 20.09 12.77 -0.34
C PHE A 131 21.44 12.19 0.06
N HIS A 132 22.29 11.82 -0.91
CA HIS A 132 23.60 11.19 -0.69
C HIS A 132 23.53 9.97 0.26
N THR A 133 22.45 9.21 0.21
CA THR A 133 22.23 8.03 1.02
C THR A 133 22.07 6.79 0.16
N GLN A 134 22.78 5.72 0.48
CA GLN A 134 22.65 4.42 -0.19
C GLN A 134 22.05 3.37 0.75
N SER A 135 21.27 3.82 1.74
CA SER A 135 20.68 2.92 2.71
C SER A 135 19.56 2.08 2.08
N GLN A 136 19.64 0.78 2.27
CA GLN A 136 18.59 -0.16 1.84
C GLN A 136 17.27 0.02 2.63
N GLU A 137 17.30 0.74 3.74
CA GLU A 137 16.13 1.11 4.53
C GLU A 137 15.38 2.33 3.95
N PHE A 138 16.08 3.16 3.17
CA PHE A 138 15.53 4.41 2.64
C PHE A 138 14.17 4.23 1.92
N PRO A 139 13.97 3.22 1.06
CA PRO A 139 12.68 3.00 0.42
C PRO A 139 11.54 2.75 1.41
N PHE A 140 11.80 2.07 2.52
CA PHE A 140 10.79 1.77 3.54
C PHE A 140 10.43 3.02 4.35
N VAL A 141 11.42 3.81 4.76
CA VAL A 141 11.22 5.08 5.46
C VAL A 141 10.48 6.07 4.56
N PHE A 142 10.85 6.18 3.30
CA PHE A 142 10.21 7.07 2.34
C PHE A 142 8.74 6.70 2.12
N ASN A 143 8.44 5.41 1.90
CA ASN A 143 7.06 4.93 1.78
C ASN A 143 6.27 5.13 3.08
N LEU A 144 6.88 4.91 4.23
CA LEU A 144 6.24 5.16 5.53
C LEU A 144 5.85 6.63 5.67
N LEU A 145 6.74 7.57 5.35
CA LEU A 145 6.46 9.00 5.39
C LEU A 145 5.30 9.39 4.46
N ILE A 146 5.33 8.91 3.22
CA ILE A 146 4.23 9.16 2.26
C ILE A 146 2.92 8.58 2.80
N THR A 147 2.94 7.36 3.34
CA THR A 147 1.74 6.71 3.88
C THR A 147 1.19 7.49 5.07
N ILE A 148 2.03 7.99 5.97
CA ILE A 148 1.64 8.84 7.11
C ILE A 148 1.03 10.16 6.61
N VAL A 149 1.68 10.84 5.66
CA VAL A 149 1.14 12.09 5.08
C VAL A 149 -0.22 11.84 4.43
N THR A 150 -0.35 10.76 3.67
CA THR A 150 -1.61 10.38 3.03
C THR A 150 -2.68 10.02 4.07
N PHE A 151 -2.31 9.35 5.16
CA PHE A 151 -3.22 9.05 6.27
C PHE A 151 -3.76 10.33 6.91
N PHE A 152 -2.89 11.28 7.26
CA PHE A 152 -3.32 12.57 7.82
C PHE A 152 -4.19 13.35 6.84
N TRP A 153 -3.83 13.37 5.56
CA TRP A 153 -4.65 13.99 4.53
C TRP A 153 -6.03 13.34 4.42
N ALA A 154 -6.09 12.01 4.39
CA ALA A 154 -7.33 11.25 4.33
C ALA A 154 -8.17 11.45 5.60
N TYR A 155 -7.53 11.55 6.77
CA TYR A 155 -8.21 11.80 8.04
C TYR A 155 -8.80 13.21 8.12
N LEU A 156 -8.06 14.23 7.69
CA LEU A 156 -8.52 15.62 7.69
C LEU A 156 -9.64 15.85 6.66
N ARG A 157 -9.58 15.16 5.53
CA ARG A 157 -10.59 15.23 4.46
C ARG A 157 -11.46 13.98 4.39
N ARG A 158 -11.81 13.41 5.53
CA ARG A 158 -12.59 12.16 5.60
C ARG A 158 -13.90 12.23 4.82
N ASP A 159 -14.54 13.40 4.78
CA ASP A 159 -15.85 13.59 4.15
C ASP A 159 -15.79 13.79 2.63
N THR A 160 -14.60 14.06 2.08
CA THR A 160 -14.43 14.37 0.65
C THR A 160 -13.43 13.47 -0.06
N PHE A 161 -12.52 12.82 0.67
CA PHE A 161 -11.48 11.99 0.08
C PHE A 161 -12.01 10.58 -0.19
N LEU A 162 -12.14 10.18 -1.45
CA LEU A 162 -12.61 8.90 -1.97
C LEU A 162 -14.09 8.57 -1.74
N PHE A 163 -14.73 9.10 -0.71
CA PHE A 163 -16.11 8.84 -0.36
C PHE A 163 -16.89 10.14 -0.16
N ASN A 164 -17.07 10.88 -1.21
CA ASN A 164 -18.14 11.87 -1.21
C ASN A 164 -19.40 11.14 -1.66
N ASP A 165 -19.91 10.28 -0.80
CA ASP A 165 -21.10 9.50 -1.10
C ASP A 165 -22.32 10.33 -0.91
N GLN A 166 -22.73 10.85 -1.99
CA GLN A 166 -24.13 10.85 -2.34
C GLN A 166 -24.46 9.50 -3.01
N LEU A 167 -24.29 8.40 -2.29
CA LEU A 167 -25.12 7.23 -2.51
C LEU A 167 -26.51 7.58 -1.98
N LYS A 168 -27.22 8.30 -2.81
CA LYS A 168 -28.69 8.35 -2.78
C LYS A 168 -29.23 7.28 -3.69
#